data_ccb81b65df283113c53bc700f0ff5f0c
#
_entry.id   ccb81b65df283113c53bc700f0ff5f0c
#
_cell.length_a   1.000
_cell.length_b   1.000
_cell.length_c   1.000
_cell.angle_alpha   90.00
_cell.angle_beta   90.00
_cell.angle_gamma   90.00
#
_symmetry.space_group_name_H-M   'P 1'
#
loop_
_entity.id
_entity.type
_entity.pdbx_description
1 polymer ?
#
loop_
_entity_poly.entity_id
_entity_poly.type
_entity_poly.pdbx_seq_one_letter_code
_entity_poly.pdbx_strand_id
1 'polypeptide(L)'
;SISKYKFSKIEKFDEYEPEIIINQNNIIFFDNKGTILKFDESSKLLWKKNYYTKIEKKLKPILFLSANQDILIVVDTIAKYFAIDMKTGDLLWTKYNDSPFNSQIKIFKNKFYVVDANNILRCYSLKNGEEIWNFKTDKPLIKSQKKNSLIIKKNNIIFNNSVGDITAVNSDTGELVWQAPTQSKKIYDESMFFKNSDLISAKNSILFSNNNNGFFSLDADSGLVNWKQKINSNVRPVFFNNLIFTITNESYLVVIDNESGNLIRSNYLLG
;
A
#
# COMPACT_ATOMS: atom_id res chain seq x y z
N SER A 1 -0.38 10.14 31.47
CA SER A 1 0.33 8.88 31.71
C SER A 1 0.48 8.14 30.39
N ILE A 2 1.68 7.71 30.08
CA ILE A 2 1.92 6.91 28.87
C ILE A 2 1.58 5.46 29.25
N SER A 3 0.51 4.91 28.67
CA SER A 3 0.18 3.50 28.84
C SER A 3 1.11 2.64 28.01
N LYS A 4 1.67 1.59 28.63
CA LYS A 4 2.54 0.60 27.99
C LYS A 4 1.79 -0.73 27.90
N TYR A 5 1.65 -1.29 26.72
CA TYR A 5 1.13 -2.61 26.49
C TYR A 5 2.21 -3.52 25.91
N LYS A 6 2.54 -4.62 26.62
CA LYS A 6 3.51 -5.62 26.17
C LYS A 6 2.77 -6.79 25.53
N PHE A 7 2.80 -6.94 24.22
CA PHE A 7 2.00 -7.93 23.49
C PHE A 7 2.81 -9.08 22.86
N SER A 8 4.12 -8.98 22.74
CA SER A 8 4.99 -10.10 22.36
C SER A 8 6.46 -9.75 22.59
N LYS A 9 7.38 -10.73 22.45
CA LYS A 9 8.78 -10.42 22.20
C LYS A 9 8.86 -9.76 20.82
N ILE A 10 9.48 -8.60 20.74
CA ILE A 10 9.87 -7.99 19.46
C ILE A 10 10.98 -8.91 18.92
N GLU A 11 10.62 -9.89 18.12
CA GLU A 11 11.57 -10.47 17.18
C GLU A 11 11.82 -9.37 16.14
N LYS A 12 13.06 -9.16 15.76
CA LYS A 12 13.45 -8.17 14.77
C LYS A 12 12.54 -8.32 13.54
N PHE A 13 11.75 -7.30 13.24
CA PHE A 13 11.15 -7.12 11.94
C PHE A 13 12.26 -6.59 11.04
N ASP A 14 13.16 -7.46 10.60
CA ASP A 14 14.36 -7.04 9.90
C ASP A 14 14.05 -6.35 8.55
N GLU A 15 12.80 -6.42 8.04
CA GLU A 15 12.44 -5.89 6.72
C GLU A 15 10.99 -5.39 6.60
N TYR A 16 10.18 -5.37 7.65
CA TYR A 16 8.76 -5.04 7.54
C TYR A 16 8.25 -4.18 8.71
N GLU A 17 7.78 -2.98 8.39
CA GLU A 17 7.06 -2.15 9.36
C GLU A 17 5.60 -2.62 9.48
N PRO A 18 5.15 -3.01 10.69
CA PRO A 18 3.76 -3.40 10.91
C PRO A 18 2.83 -2.21 10.63
N GLU A 19 1.81 -2.47 9.83
CA GLU A 19 0.80 -1.47 9.48
C GLU A 19 -0.08 -1.19 10.70
N ILE A 20 -0.18 0.08 11.09
CA ILE A 20 -1.09 0.55 12.15
C ILE A 20 -2.25 1.26 11.45
N ILE A 21 -3.48 0.83 11.74
CA ILE A 21 -4.69 1.50 11.28
C ILE A 21 -5.27 2.32 12.42
N ILE A 22 -5.54 3.58 12.12
CA ILE A 22 -6.32 4.46 12.99
C ILE A 22 -7.69 4.63 12.35
N ASN A 23 -8.74 4.21 13.03
CA ASN A 23 -10.11 4.30 12.56
C ASN A 23 -11.04 4.68 13.72
N GLN A 24 -11.79 5.80 13.60
CA GLN A 24 -12.74 6.28 14.60
C GLN A 24 -12.18 6.27 16.03
N ASN A 25 -11.02 6.89 16.26
CA ASN A 25 -10.32 6.92 17.52
C ASN A 25 -9.86 5.56 18.06
N ASN A 26 -9.90 4.51 17.24
CA ASN A 26 -9.37 3.20 17.59
C ASN A 26 -8.05 2.94 16.87
N ILE A 27 -7.16 2.20 17.52
CA ILE A 27 -5.89 1.75 16.97
C ILE A 27 -5.98 0.25 16.73
N ILE A 28 -5.68 -0.20 15.51
CA ILE A 28 -5.68 -1.61 15.12
C ILE A 28 -4.30 -1.96 14.59
N PHE A 29 -3.74 -3.05 15.04
CA PHE A 29 -2.49 -3.61 14.54
C PHE A 29 -2.42 -5.13 14.76
N PHE A 30 -1.37 -5.78 14.28
CA PHE A 30 -1.19 -7.21 14.41
C PHE A 30 0.20 -7.57 14.95
N ASP A 31 0.31 -8.73 15.60
CA ASP A 31 1.59 -9.29 16.06
C ASP A 31 2.19 -10.24 15.00
N ASN A 32 3.43 -10.67 15.23
CA ASN A 32 4.18 -11.59 14.36
C ASN A 32 3.57 -13.01 14.21
N LYS A 33 2.46 -13.29 14.88
CA LYS A 33 1.69 -14.55 14.79
C LYS A 33 0.35 -14.34 14.09
N GLY A 34 0.11 -13.13 13.54
CA GLY A 34 -1.13 -12.77 12.90
C GLY A 34 -2.30 -12.54 13.87
N THR A 35 -2.00 -12.27 15.16
CA THR A 35 -3.04 -11.86 16.10
C THR A 35 -3.36 -10.40 15.88
N ILE A 36 -4.62 -10.07 15.68
CA ILE A 36 -5.09 -8.71 15.49
C ILE A 36 -5.62 -8.18 16.82
N LEU A 37 -5.22 -6.94 17.15
CA LEU A 37 -5.58 -6.25 18.38
C LEU A 37 -6.22 -4.91 18.03
N LYS A 38 -7.31 -4.59 18.73
CA LYS A 38 -7.97 -3.29 18.65
C LYS A 38 -8.01 -2.63 20.00
N PHE A 39 -7.57 -1.38 20.05
CA PHE A 39 -7.56 -0.54 21.23
C PHE A 39 -8.38 0.73 20.99
N ASP A 40 -8.94 1.29 22.04
CA ASP A 40 -9.51 2.64 22.03
C ASP A 40 -8.44 3.71 22.24
N GLU A 41 -8.83 4.97 22.19
CA GLU A 41 -7.95 6.13 22.43
C GLU A 41 -7.35 6.19 23.84
N SER A 42 -7.99 5.53 24.82
CA SER A 42 -7.49 5.40 26.20
C SER A 42 -6.51 4.24 26.37
N SER A 43 -6.13 3.57 25.28
CA SER A 43 -5.27 2.38 25.25
C SER A 43 -5.90 1.15 25.94
N LYS A 44 -7.21 1.09 26.08
CA LYS A 44 -7.93 -0.07 26.56
C LYS A 44 -8.12 -1.06 25.41
N LEU A 45 -7.75 -2.32 25.64
CA LEU A 45 -7.97 -3.40 24.70
C LEU A 45 -9.47 -3.67 24.56
N LEU A 46 -10.00 -3.47 23.34
CA LEU A 46 -11.41 -3.74 23.02
C LEU A 46 -11.60 -5.20 22.62
N TRP A 47 -10.76 -5.70 21.72
CA TRP A 47 -10.74 -7.12 21.37
C TRP A 47 -9.38 -7.55 20.86
N LYS A 48 -9.12 -8.88 20.95
CA LYS A 48 -7.93 -9.54 20.45
C LYS A 48 -8.33 -10.87 19.83
N LYS A 49 -8.04 -11.08 18.56
CA LYS A 49 -8.46 -12.25 17.78
C LYS A 49 -7.34 -12.79 16.90
N ASN A 50 -7.35 -14.09 16.65
CA ASN A 50 -6.44 -14.73 15.71
C ASN A 50 -7.18 -15.80 14.92
N TYR A 51 -7.15 -15.68 13.60
CA TYR A 51 -7.92 -16.53 12.67
C TYR A 51 -7.03 -17.53 11.91
N TYR A 52 -5.79 -17.71 12.36
CA TYR A 52 -4.84 -18.63 11.78
C TYR A 52 -4.79 -19.93 12.55
N THR A 53 -4.73 -21.05 11.80
CA THR A 53 -4.45 -22.38 12.35
C THR A 53 -3.03 -22.47 12.90
N LYS A 54 -2.73 -23.55 13.63
CA LYS A 54 -1.36 -23.80 14.15
C LYS A 54 -0.30 -23.89 13.03
N ILE A 55 -0.70 -24.41 11.87
CA ILE A 55 0.19 -24.56 10.70
C ILE A 55 0.45 -23.20 10.06
N GLU A 56 -0.59 -22.41 9.80
CA GLU A 56 -0.48 -21.07 9.21
C GLU A 56 0.35 -20.12 10.06
N LYS A 57 0.23 -20.18 11.40
CA LYS A 57 1.06 -19.38 12.32
C LYS A 57 2.56 -19.66 12.21
N LYS A 58 2.96 -20.90 11.83
CA LYS A 58 4.38 -21.22 11.60
C LYS A 58 4.93 -20.57 10.34
N LEU A 59 4.07 -20.22 9.37
CA LEU A 59 4.45 -19.50 8.14
C LEU A 59 4.69 -18.00 8.39
N LYS A 60 4.42 -17.49 9.60
CA LYS A 60 4.58 -16.09 9.99
C LYS A 60 3.96 -15.13 8.97
N PRO A 61 2.63 -15.18 8.76
CA PRO A 61 1.97 -14.36 7.76
C PRO A 61 2.16 -12.86 8.07
N ILE A 62 2.50 -12.09 7.05
CA ILE A 62 2.50 -10.63 7.10
C ILE A 62 1.13 -10.18 6.62
N LEU A 63 0.46 -9.36 7.44
CA LEU A 63 -0.90 -8.92 7.19
C LEU A 63 -0.89 -7.51 6.58
N PHE A 64 -1.76 -7.32 5.62
CA PHE A 64 -2.14 -6.01 5.10
C PHE A 64 -3.58 -5.75 5.53
N LEU A 65 -3.83 -4.57 6.08
CA LEU A 65 -5.09 -4.22 6.72
C LEU A 65 -5.73 -3.01 6.04
N SER A 66 -7.05 -3.01 5.92
CA SER A 66 -7.83 -1.82 5.57
C SER A 66 -9.20 -1.90 6.22
N ALA A 67 -9.69 -0.79 6.75
CA ALA A 67 -10.97 -0.74 7.45
C ALA A 67 -11.87 0.37 6.92
N ASN A 68 -13.16 0.11 6.91
CA ASN A 68 -14.20 1.13 6.90
C ASN A 68 -14.82 1.21 8.31
N GLN A 69 -16.03 1.78 8.46
CA GLN A 69 -16.68 1.93 9.75
C GLN A 69 -17.02 0.58 10.40
N ASP A 70 -17.43 -0.40 9.60
CA ASP A 70 -18.05 -1.65 10.07
C ASP A 70 -17.17 -2.88 9.89
N ILE A 71 -16.30 -2.88 8.88
CA ILE A 71 -15.57 -4.06 8.42
C ILE A 71 -14.07 -3.78 8.35
N LEU A 72 -13.27 -4.69 8.91
CA LEU A 72 -11.83 -4.78 8.70
C LEU A 72 -11.54 -5.89 7.67
N ILE A 73 -10.92 -5.53 6.57
CA ILE A 73 -10.38 -6.46 5.57
C ILE A 73 -8.94 -6.74 5.88
N VAL A 74 -8.60 -8.01 5.86
CA VAL A 74 -7.24 -8.52 6.04
C VAL A 74 -6.90 -9.40 4.85
N VAL A 75 -5.74 -9.15 4.24
CA VAL A 75 -5.12 -10.05 3.26
C VAL A 75 -3.68 -10.28 3.68
N ASP A 76 -3.04 -11.36 3.25
CA ASP A 76 -1.73 -11.73 3.74
C ASP A 76 -0.79 -12.36 2.70
N THR A 77 0.45 -12.60 3.16
CA THR A 77 1.53 -13.20 2.36
C THR A 77 1.44 -14.71 2.21
N ILE A 78 0.43 -15.37 2.78
CA ILE A 78 0.14 -16.79 2.59
C ILE A 78 -1.13 -17.02 1.77
N ALA A 79 -1.57 -15.99 1.04
CA ALA A 79 -2.73 -15.98 0.15
C ALA A 79 -4.09 -16.10 0.85
N LYS A 80 -4.16 -15.95 2.16
CA LYS A 80 -5.42 -15.92 2.91
C LYS A 80 -5.98 -14.51 2.97
N TYR A 81 -7.30 -14.38 2.86
CA TYR A 81 -7.99 -13.11 3.06
C TYR A 81 -9.33 -13.32 3.77
N PHE A 82 -9.72 -12.35 4.56
CA PHE A 82 -10.90 -12.46 5.39
C PHE A 82 -11.43 -11.09 5.84
N ALA A 83 -12.68 -11.06 6.26
CA ALA A 83 -13.31 -9.90 6.85
C ALA A 83 -13.69 -10.15 8.30
N ILE A 84 -13.58 -9.08 9.09
CA ILE A 84 -13.85 -9.06 10.51
C ILE A 84 -14.86 -7.93 10.79
N ASP A 85 -15.82 -8.19 11.64
CA ASP A 85 -16.68 -7.16 12.23
C ASP A 85 -15.85 -6.23 13.11
N MET A 86 -15.85 -4.94 12.81
CA MET A 86 -15.04 -3.95 13.52
C MET A 86 -15.43 -3.76 14.98
N LYS A 87 -16.68 -4.01 15.33
CA LYS A 87 -17.21 -3.80 16.70
C LYS A 87 -16.86 -4.99 17.59
N THR A 88 -17.10 -6.22 17.12
CA THR A 88 -17.00 -7.43 17.93
C THR A 88 -15.67 -8.17 17.75
N GLY A 89 -15.01 -7.94 16.64
CA GLY A 89 -13.85 -8.71 16.22
C GLY A 89 -14.22 -10.10 15.69
N ASP A 90 -15.47 -10.38 15.36
CA ASP A 90 -15.87 -11.70 14.87
C ASP A 90 -15.60 -11.85 13.38
N LEU A 91 -15.27 -13.09 12.96
CA LEU A 91 -15.00 -13.41 11.56
C LEU A 91 -16.31 -13.39 10.77
N LEU A 92 -16.37 -12.57 9.72
CA LEU A 92 -17.52 -12.51 8.82
C LEU A 92 -17.43 -13.56 7.73
N TRP A 93 -16.27 -13.65 7.08
CA TRP A 93 -15.94 -14.65 6.07
C TRP A 93 -14.43 -14.80 5.91
N THR A 94 -13.97 -15.94 5.37
CA THR A 94 -12.56 -16.22 5.06
C THR A 94 -12.45 -16.99 3.76
N LYS A 95 -11.40 -16.69 2.98
CA LYS A 95 -11.09 -17.30 1.68
C LYS A 95 -9.60 -17.38 1.43
N TYR A 96 -9.22 -18.04 0.35
CA TYR A 96 -7.83 -18.13 -0.13
C TYR A 96 -7.77 -17.71 -1.59
N ASN A 97 -6.69 -17.02 -1.94
CA ASN A 97 -6.33 -16.68 -3.31
C ASN A 97 -5.31 -17.70 -3.85
N ASP A 98 -5.10 -17.74 -5.16
CA ASP A 98 -4.10 -18.61 -5.80
C ASP A 98 -2.66 -18.11 -5.60
N SER A 99 -2.48 -16.84 -5.21
CA SER A 99 -1.19 -16.18 -5.03
C SER A 99 -1.20 -15.31 -3.78
N PRO A 100 -0.08 -15.20 -3.05
CA PRO A 100 0.09 -14.25 -1.96
C PRO A 100 -0.25 -12.83 -2.37
N PHE A 101 -0.73 -12.02 -1.42
CA PHE A 101 -0.93 -10.60 -1.64
C PHE A 101 0.35 -9.81 -1.36
N ASN A 102 0.57 -8.70 -2.08
CA ASN A 102 1.72 -7.82 -1.90
C ASN A 102 1.37 -6.35 -2.20
N SER A 103 0.32 -5.84 -1.62
CA SER A 103 -0.03 -4.42 -1.79
C SER A 103 -0.82 -3.86 -0.62
N GLN A 104 -0.97 -2.53 -0.62
CA GLN A 104 -2.02 -1.88 0.16
C GLN A 104 -3.39 -2.41 -0.28
N ILE A 105 -4.38 -2.32 0.63
CA ILE A 105 -5.78 -2.59 0.33
C ILE A 105 -6.50 -1.25 0.25
N LYS A 106 -7.42 -1.10 -0.71
CA LYS A 106 -8.35 0.03 -0.76
C LYS A 106 -9.78 -0.48 -0.73
N ILE A 107 -10.57 0.09 0.16
CA ILE A 107 -12.02 -0.14 0.23
C ILE A 107 -12.71 1.05 -0.45
N PHE A 108 -13.57 0.76 -1.42
CA PHE A 108 -14.35 1.78 -2.11
C PHE A 108 -15.72 1.25 -2.51
N LYS A 109 -16.77 1.97 -2.13
CA LYS A 109 -18.15 1.47 -2.25
C LYS A 109 -18.27 0.13 -1.49
N ASN A 110 -18.87 -0.88 -2.10
CA ASN A 110 -19.04 -2.22 -1.50
C ASN A 110 -18.00 -3.23 -1.99
N LYS A 111 -16.80 -2.75 -2.36
CA LYS A 111 -15.71 -3.54 -2.93
C LYS A 111 -14.41 -3.24 -2.21
N PHE A 112 -13.45 -4.16 -2.31
CA PHE A 112 -12.06 -3.87 -1.97
C PHE A 112 -11.13 -4.32 -3.08
N TYR A 113 -9.97 -3.66 -3.16
CA TYR A 113 -9.00 -3.80 -4.23
C TYR A 113 -7.63 -4.07 -3.62
N VAL A 114 -6.91 -5.01 -4.22
CA VAL A 114 -5.59 -5.45 -3.78
C VAL A 114 -4.81 -6.04 -4.94
N VAL A 115 -3.47 -5.90 -4.94
CA VAL A 115 -2.60 -6.54 -5.93
C VAL A 115 -1.92 -7.76 -5.32
N ASP A 116 -1.90 -8.86 -6.04
CA ASP A 116 -1.19 -10.06 -5.63
C ASP A 116 0.29 -10.06 -6.10
N ALA A 117 1.05 -11.06 -5.67
CA ALA A 117 2.46 -11.22 -5.98
C ALA A 117 2.76 -11.54 -7.47
N ASN A 118 1.73 -11.79 -8.27
CA ASN A 118 1.82 -11.96 -9.73
C ASN A 118 1.48 -10.68 -10.49
N ASN A 119 1.40 -9.51 -9.81
CA ASN A 119 0.98 -8.22 -10.35
C ASN A 119 -0.45 -8.22 -10.94
N ILE A 120 -1.35 -9.01 -10.35
CA ILE A 120 -2.77 -9.01 -10.71
C ILE A 120 -3.52 -8.13 -9.71
N LEU A 121 -4.12 -7.04 -10.21
CA LEU A 121 -5.09 -6.27 -9.44
C LEU A 121 -6.39 -7.04 -9.37
N ARG A 122 -6.89 -7.27 -8.16
CA ARG A 122 -8.14 -8.00 -7.91
C ARG A 122 -9.16 -7.11 -7.21
N CYS A 123 -10.39 -7.25 -7.63
CA CYS A 123 -11.56 -6.60 -7.04
C CYS A 123 -12.46 -7.66 -6.42
N TYR A 124 -12.76 -7.51 -5.15
CA TYR A 124 -13.61 -8.42 -4.41
C TYR A 124 -14.82 -7.71 -3.81
N SER A 125 -15.89 -8.45 -3.63
CA SER A 125 -17.05 -8.03 -2.87
C SER A 125 -16.72 -7.90 -1.38
N LEU A 126 -17.04 -6.76 -0.77
CA LEU A 126 -16.85 -6.56 0.66
C LEU A 126 -17.75 -7.47 1.50
N LYS A 127 -18.95 -7.82 0.96
CA LYS A 127 -19.97 -8.60 1.65
C LYS A 127 -19.57 -10.06 1.89
N ASN A 128 -18.94 -10.71 0.91
CA ASN A 128 -18.70 -12.15 0.94
C ASN A 128 -17.33 -12.58 0.42
N GLY A 129 -16.45 -11.62 0.02
CA GLY A 129 -15.12 -11.91 -0.51
C GLY A 129 -15.09 -12.58 -1.88
N GLU A 130 -16.19 -12.61 -2.63
CA GLU A 130 -16.20 -13.14 -4.00
C GLU A 130 -15.43 -12.21 -4.94
N GLU A 131 -14.58 -12.78 -5.83
CA GLU A 131 -13.91 -12.01 -6.86
C GLU A 131 -14.96 -11.52 -7.88
N ILE A 132 -14.95 -10.21 -8.15
CA ILE A 132 -15.86 -9.57 -9.11
C ILE A 132 -15.17 -9.48 -10.47
N TRP A 133 -13.92 -9.02 -10.47
CA TRP A 133 -13.06 -8.94 -11.65
C TRP A 133 -11.58 -8.91 -11.25
N ASN A 134 -10.70 -9.16 -12.20
CA ASN A 134 -9.27 -8.96 -12.04
C ASN A 134 -8.67 -8.31 -13.30
N PHE A 135 -7.53 -7.62 -13.11
CA PHE A 135 -6.75 -7.00 -14.18
C PHE A 135 -5.30 -7.44 -14.08
N LYS A 136 -4.76 -8.02 -15.14
CA LYS A 136 -3.39 -8.57 -15.19
C LYS A 136 -2.45 -7.55 -15.80
N THR A 137 -1.32 -7.29 -15.13
CA THR A 137 -0.18 -6.58 -15.70
C THR A 137 0.98 -7.56 -15.94
N ASP A 138 2.10 -7.05 -16.44
CA ASP A 138 3.27 -7.90 -16.69
C ASP A 138 3.73 -8.60 -15.41
N LYS A 139 3.98 -9.89 -15.53
CA LYS A 139 4.46 -10.70 -14.41
C LYS A 139 5.87 -10.27 -14.02
N PRO A 140 6.16 -10.12 -12.72
CA PRO A 140 7.51 -9.84 -12.28
C PRO A 140 8.39 -11.07 -12.53
N LEU A 141 9.60 -10.85 -13.05
CA LEU A 141 10.65 -11.88 -13.15
C LEU A 141 11.09 -12.32 -11.75
N ILE A 142 11.12 -11.38 -10.81
CA ILE A 142 11.48 -11.58 -9.41
C ILE A 142 10.40 -10.94 -8.54
N LYS A 143 9.95 -11.66 -7.51
CA LYS A 143 8.97 -11.14 -6.57
C LYS A 143 9.57 -9.99 -5.75
N SER A 144 9.03 -8.79 -5.91
CA SER A 144 9.42 -7.64 -5.09
C SER A 144 9.02 -7.88 -3.63
N GLN A 145 9.93 -7.57 -2.72
CA GLN A 145 9.63 -7.56 -1.28
C GLN A 145 8.88 -6.29 -0.87
N LYS A 146 8.96 -5.23 -1.69
CA LYS A 146 8.25 -3.98 -1.40
C LYS A 146 6.77 -4.10 -1.77
N LYS A 147 5.93 -3.69 -0.84
CA LYS A 147 4.47 -3.61 -0.99
C LYS A 147 4.10 -2.62 -2.10
N ASN A 148 3.27 -3.04 -3.04
CA ASN A 148 2.69 -2.18 -4.06
C ASN A 148 1.70 -1.19 -3.43
N SER A 149 1.68 0.01 -3.95
CA SER A 149 0.79 1.07 -3.50
C SER A 149 -0.44 1.18 -4.41
N LEU A 150 -1.59 1.44 -3.78
CA LEU A 150 -2.86 1.71 -4.46
C LEU A 150 -3.45 3.01 -3.95
N ILE A 151 -4.03 3.78 -4.86
CA ILE A 151 -4.88 4.93 -4.53
C ILE A 151 -6.18 4.88 -5.32
N ILE A 152 -7.18 5.57 -4.80
CA ILE A 152 -8.47 5.77 -5.48
C ILE A 152 -8.56 7.22 -5.90
N LYS A 153 -8.86 7.44 -7.18
CA LYS A 153 -9.09 8.77 -7.72
C LYS A 153 -10.35 8.77 -8.61
N LYS A 154 -11.35 9.57 -8.22
CA LYS A 154 -12.66 9.52 -8.88
C LYS A 154 -13.21 8.08 -8.85
N ASN A 155 -13.41 7.47 -10.01
CA ASN A 155 -13.87 6.08 -10.15
C ASN A 155 -12.75 5.14 -10.66
N ASN A 156 -11.48 5.53 -10.50
CA ASN A 156 -10.34 4.74 -10.94
C ASN A 156 -9.52 4.25 -9.74
N ILE A 157 -9.04 3.00 -9.86
CA ILE A 157 -8.00 2.45 -9.02
C ILE A 157 -6.68 2.65 -9.74
N ILE A 158 -5.76 3.38 -9.11
CA ILE A 158 -4.43 3.63 -9.65
C ILE A 158 -3.43 2.90 -8.78
N PHE A 159 -2.58 2.09 -9.38
CA PHE A 159 -1.62 1.26 -8.65
C PHE A 159 -0.29 1.16 -9.39
N ASN A 160 0.77 0.90 -8.64
CA ASN A 160 2.05 0.50 -9.19
C ASN A 160 2.18 -1.03 -9.16
N ASN A 161 2.93 -1.55 -10.10
CA ASN A 161 3.33 -2.96 -10.10
C ASN A 161 4.83 -3.12 -9.76
N SER A 162 5.28 -4.37 -9.62
CA SER A 162 6.67 -4.69 -9.25
C SER A 162 7.69 -4.40 -10.35
N VAL A 163 7.25 -4.11 -11.60
CA VAL A 163 8.12 -3.75 -12.72
C VAL A 163 8.19 -2.23 -12.95
N GLY A 164 7.47 -1.45 -12.14
CA GLY A 164 7.55 0.01 -12.12
C GLY A 164 6.50 0.74 -12.95
N ASP A 165 5.55 0.04 -13.58
CA ASP A 165 4.46 0.69 -14.28
C ASP A 165 3.42 1.24 -13.30
N ILE A 166 2.84 2.37 -13.67
CA ILE A 166 1.65 2.91 -13.01
C ILE A 166 0.45 2.68 -13.92
N THR A 167 -0.57 2.06 -13.38
CA THR A 167 -1.75 1.65 -14.14
C THR A 167 -3.01 2.19 -13.48
N ALA A 168 -3.92 2.75 -14.26
CA ALA A 168 -5.27 3.13 -13.83
C ALA A 168 -6.31 2.22 -14.48
N VAL A 169 -7.22 1.72 -13.65
CA VAL A 169 -8.28 0.79 -14.04
C VAL A 169 -9.60 1.33 -13.52
N ASN A 170 -10.66 1.22 -14.29
CA ASN A 170 -12.00 1.58 -13.84
C ASN A 170 -12.43 0.68 -12.67
N SER A 171 -12.86 1.28 -11.56
CA SER A 171 -13.20 0.54 -10.33
C SER A 171 -14.44 -0.35 -10.45
N ASP A 172 -15.34 -0.04 -11.38
CA ASP A 172 -16.57 -0.81 -11.53
C ASP A 172 -16.42 -1.97 -12.52
N THR A 173 -15.72 -1.75 -13.65
CA THR A 173 -15.61 -2.71 -14.75
C THR A 173 -14.29 -3.50 -14.77
N GLY A 174 -13.22 -2.98 -14.19
CA GLY A 174 -11.88 -3.56 -14.28
C GLY A 174 -11.16 -3.26 -15.59
N GLU A 175 -11.71 -2.39 -16.46
CA GLU A 175 -11.12 -2.03 -17.74
C GLU A 175 -9.98 -1.03 -17.58
N LEU A 176 -8.96 -1.19 -18.43
CA LEU A 176 -7.81 -0.28 -18.47
C LEU A 176 -8.27 1.13 -18.89
N VAL A 177 -7.87 2.13 -18.08
CA VAL A 177 -8.04 3.55 -18.41
C VAL A 177 -6.76 4.10 -19.05
N TRP A 178 -5.63 3.89 -18.36
CA TRP A 178 -4.31 4.23 -18.89
C TRP A 178 -3.21 3.44 -18.17
N GLN A 179 -2.05 3.33 -18.81
CA GLN A 179 -0.84 2.76 -18.24
C GLN A 179 0.37 3.61 -18.62
N ALA A 180 1.18 3.96 -17.63
CA ALA A 180 2.38 4.76 -17.78
C ALA A 180 3.61 3.94 -17.34
N PRO A 181 4.49 3.53 -18.27
CA PRO A 181 5.76 2.91 -17.93
C PRO A 181 6.71 3.96 -17.34
N THR A 182 7.31 3.66 -16.19
CA THR A 182 8.22 4.59 -15.51
C THR A 182 9.69 4.18 -15.63
N GLN A 183 9.95 3.02 -16.22
CA GLN A 183 11.29 2.52 -16.52
C GLN A 183 11.52 2.38 -18.03
N SER A 184 12.77 2.60 -18.45
CA SER A 184 13.19 2.21 -19.79
C SER A 184 13.40 0.68 -19.83
N LYS A 185 12.83 -0.01 -20.82
CA LYS A 185 12.87 -1.47 -21.01
C LYS A 185 14.30 -2.08 -21.13
N LYS A 186 15.36 -1.27 -21.02
CA LYS A 186 16.74 -1.68 -21.35
C LYS A 186 17.57 -2.27 -20.19
N ILE A 187 17.05 -2.30 -18.95
CA ILE A 187 17.90 -2.67 -17.80
C ILE A 187 17.18 -3.79 -17.01
N TYR A 188 17.26 -5.02 -17.52
CA TYR A 188 16.76 -6.21 -16.79
C TYR A 188 17.53 -6.46 -15.48
N ASP A 189 18.81 -6.10 -15.41
CA ASP A 189 19.66 -6.36 -14.24
C ASP A 189 19.38 -5.41 -13.04
N GLU A 190 18.90 -4.19 -13.29
CA GLU A 190 18.57 -3.23 -12.23
C GLU A 190 17.16 -3.42 -11.67
N SER A 191 16.28 -4.17 -12.35
CA SER A 191 14.90 -4.40 -11.90
C SER A 191 14.81 -5.19 -10.61
N MET A 192 15.83 -5.97 -10.25
CA MET A 192 15.88 -6.75 -9.02
C MET A 192 15.81 -5.90 -7.75
N PHE A 193 16.28 -4.65 -7.81
CA PHE A 193 16.32 -3.74 -6.66
C PHE A 193 15.41 -2.53 -6.81
N PHE A 194 14.51 -2.56 -7.78
CA PHE A 194 13.64 -1.43 -8.05
C PHE A 194 12.64 -1.22 -6.91
N LYS A 195 12.61 0.00 -6.38
CA LYS A 195 11.70 0.40 -5.31
C LYS A 195 10.99 1.69 -5.70
N ASN A 196 9.67 1.66 -5.73
CA ASN A 196 8.84 2.86 -5.79
C ASN A 196 8.47 3.33 -4.38
N SER A 197 8.28 4.63 -4.20
CA SER A 197 7.55 5.14 -3.06
C SER A 197 6.06 4.76 -3.14
N ASP A 198 5.33 5.01 -2.07
CA ASP A 198 3.87 5.00 -2.14
C ASP A 198 3.37 6.09 -3.09
N LEU A 199 2.28 5.78 -3.81
CA LEU A 199 1.55 6.75 -4.62
C LEU A 199 0.77 7.69 -3.70
N ILE A 200 0.78 8.99 -4.03
CA ILE A 200 -0.12 9.96 -3.41
C ILE A 200 -0.87 10.75 -4.47
N SER A 201 -2.08 11.17 -4.14
CA SER A 201 -2.87 12.07 -5.00
C SER A 201 -2.74 13.50 -4.50
N ALA A 202 -2.36 14.41 -5.41
CA ALA A 202 -2.23 15.83 -5.14
C ALA A 202 -3.02 16.62 -6.20
N LYS A 203 -4.16 17.24 -5.83
CA LYS A 203 -5.09 17.85 -6.79
C LYS A 203 -5.45 16.84 -7.91
N ASN A 204 -5.08 17.10 -9.16
CA ASN A 204 -5.26 16.19 -10.29
C ASN A 204 -4.00 15.42 -10.67
N SER A 205 -2.98 15.43 -9.83
CA SER A 205 -1.72 14.73 -10.08
C SER A 205 -1.57 13.48 -9.21
N ILE A 206 -0.84 12.50 -9.72
CA ILE A 206 -0.32 11.34 -8.99
C ILE A 206 1.17 11.54 -8.81
N LEU A 207 1.61 11.55 -7.57
CA LEU A 207 3.01 11.79 -7.20
C LEU A 207 3.63 10.51 -6.65
N PHE A 208 4.83 10.20 -7.08
CA PHE A 208 5.64 9.11 -6.54
C PHE A 208 7.11 9.30 -6.94
N SER A 209 7.98 8.60 -6.25
CA SER A 209 9.40 8.54 -6.56
C SER A 209 9.88 7.10 -6.68
N ASN A 210 11.06 6.91 -7.24
CA ASN A 210 11.72 5.62 -7.28
C ASN A 210 13.21 5.74 -6.93
N ASN A 211 13.87 4.62 -6.69
CA ASN A 211 15.29 4.55 -6.39
C ASN A 211 16.20 4.60 -7.65
N ASN A 212 15.64 4.89 -8.82
CA ASN A 212 16.35 5.08 -10.08
C ASN A 212 16.25 6.55 -10.54
N ASN A 213 16.55 7.49 -9.63
CA ASN A 213 16.58 8.94 -9.88
C ASN A 213 15.33 9.49 -10.58
N GLY A 214 14.15 9.03 -10.16
CA GLY A 214 12.90 9.51 -10.73
C GLY A 214 11.90 9.94 -9.65
N PHE A 215 11.56 11.22 -9.62
CA PHE A 215 10.37 11.72 -8.96
C PHE A 215 9.41 12.23 -10.02
N PHE A 216 8.17 11.72 -10.02
CA PHE A 216 7.22 11.92 -11.09
C PHE A 216 5.95 12.60 -10.57
N SER A 217 5.41 13.48 -11.41
CA SER A 217 4.01 13.90 -11.38
C SER A 217 3.34 13.43 -12.65
N LEU A 218 2.32 12.61 -12.54
CA LEU A 218 1.48 12.20 -13.65
C LEU A 218 0.12 12.86 -13.54
N ASP A 219 -0.47 13.23 -14.67
CA ASP A 219 -1.87 13.61 -14.73
C ASP A 219 -2.76 12.40 -14.38
N ALA A 220 -3.68 12.57 -13.44
CA ALA A 220 -4.48 11.47 -12.91
C ALA A 220 -5.51 10.91 -13.88
N ASP A 221 -5.93 11.69 -14.88
CA ASP A 221 -6.94 11.29 -15.83
C ASP A 221 -6.33 10.60 -17.07
N SER A 222 -5.13 11.00 -17.49
CA SER A 222 -4.47 10.53 -18.72
C SER A 222 -3.22 9.67 -18.49
N GLY A 223 -2.62 9.74 -17.31
CA GLY A 223 -1.32 9.09 -17.02
C GLY A 223 -0.12 9.77 -17.67
N LEU A 224 -0.31 10.92 -18.34
CA LEU A 224 0.78 11.66 -18.95
C LEU A 224 1.67 12.31 -17.89
N VAL A 225 2.96 12.39 -18.18
CA VAL A 225 3.93 13.03 -17.27
C VAL A 225 3.75 14.54 -17.31
N ASN A 226 3.35 15.14 -16.18
CA ASN A 226 3.34 16.59 -16.01
C ASN A 226 4.77 17.13 -15.92
N TRP A 227 5.54 16.50 -15.03
CA TRP A 227 6.96 16.79 -14.85
C TRP A 227 7.69 15.59 -14.20
N LYS A 228 9.02 15.58 -14.35
CA LYS A 228 9.92 14.62 -13.74
C LYS A 228 11.14 15.33 -13.18
N GLN A 229 11.56 14.97 -11.96
CA GLN A 229 12.78 15.45 -11.32
C GLN A 229 13.75 14.30 -11.06
N LYS A 230 15.06 14.60 -11.10
CA LYS A 230 16.12 13.65 -10.75
C LYS A 230 16.30 13.61 -9.24
N ILE A 231 15.39 12.92 -8.56
CA ILE A 231 15.42 12.76 -7.11
C ILE A 231 15.34 11.26 -6.81
N ASN A 232 16.30 10.79 -6.01
CA ASN A 232 16.40 9.41 -5.58
C ASN A 232 15.74 9.25 -4.20
N SER A 233 14.51 8.76 -4.17
CA SER A 233 13.74 8.55 -2.93
C SER A 233 12.84 7.33 -3.06
N ASN A 234 12.67 6.62 -1.96
CA ASN A 234 11.73 5.50 -1.86
C ASN A 234 10.74 5.66 -0.70
N VAL A 235 10.75 6.82 -0.04
CA VAL A 235 9.78 7.14 1.01
C VAL A 235 8.52 7.76 0.41
N ARG A 236 7.40 7.61 1.12
CA ARG A 236 6.13 8.21 0.73
C ARG A 236 6.23 9.73 0.77
N PRO A 237 5.98 10.45 -0.35
CA PRO A 237 5.96 11.91 -0.33
C PRO A 237 4.77 12.45 0.46
N VAL A 238 4.90 13.67 0.98
CA VAL A 238 3.83 14.41 1.65
C VAL A 238 3.46 15.63 0.81
N PHE A 239 2.18 15.80 0.52
CA PHE A 239 1.64 16.97 -0.18
C PHE A 239 0.90 17.86 0.81
N PHE A 240 1.29 19.14 0.87
CA PHE A 240 0.67 20.15 1.70
C PHE A 240 0.82 21.55 1.09
N ASN A 241 -0.26 22.32 1.00
CA ASN A 241 -0.27 23.71 0.50
C ASN A 241 0.47 23.91 -0.84
N ASN A 242 0.20 23.07 -1.82
CA ASN A 242 0.84 23.07 -3.15
C ASN A 242 2.34 22.72 -3.14
N LEU A 243 2.88 22.31 -2.01
CA LEU A 243 4.25 21.86 -1.83
C LEU A 243 4.31 20.34 -1.64
N ILE A 244 5.37 19.74 -2.16
CA ILE A 244 5.67 18.34 -1.99
C ILE A 244 6.94 18.23 -1.16
N PHE A 245 6.88 17.42 -0.10
CA PHE A 245 8.00 17.13 0.79
C PHE A 245 8.40 15.67 0.61
N THR A 246 9.69 15.42 0.45
CA THR A 246 10.26 14.07 0.44
C THR A 246 11.65 14.06 1.03
N ILE A 247 12.12 12.88 1.44
CA ILE A 247 13.50 12.68 1.89
C ILE A 247 14.19 11.79 0.87
N THR A 248 15.36 12.23 0.39
CA THR A 248 16.15 11.44 -0.56
C THR A 248 16.90 10.32 0.16
N ASN A 249 17.37 9.34 -0.62
CA ASN A 249 18.20 8.25 -0.07
C ASN A 249 19.54 8.78 0.46
N GLU A 250 19.97 9.96 -0.01
CA GLU A 250 21.17 10.69 0.45
C GLU A 250 20.90 11.60 1.67
N SER A 251 19.74 11.43 2.33
CA SER A 251 19.35 12.15 3.56
C SER A 251 19.10 13.65 3.38
N TYR A 252 18.63 14.09 2.21
CA TYR A 252 18.16 15.46 2.02
C TYR A 252 16.65 15.54 2.16
N LEU A 253 16.16 16.48 2.99
CA LEU A 253 14.77 16.94 2.92
C LEU A 253 14.64 17.88 1.71
N VAL A 254 13.77 17.52 0.80
CA VAL A 254 13.52 18.25 -0.45
C VAL A 254 12.11 18.80 -0.46
N VAL A 255 11.97 20.07 -0.86
CA VAL A 255 10.68 20.74 -1.07
C VAL A 255 10.54 21.08 -2.54
N ILE A 256 9.46 20.64 -3.16
CA ILE A 256 9.18 20.79 -4.59
C ILE A 256 7.85 21.53 -4.76
N ASP A 257 7.79 22.45 -5.73
CA ASP A 257 6.53 23.03 -6.17
C ASP A 257 5.71 22.00 -6.98
N ASN A 258 4.46 21.80 -6.60
CA ASN A 258 3.63 20.77 -7.21
C ASN A 258 3.26 21.05 -8.68
N GLU A 259 3.14 22.31 -9.06
CA GLU A 259 2.68 22.66 -10.42
C GLU A 259 3.83 22.62 -11.42
N SER A 260 4.94 23.26 -11.07
CA SER A 260 6.12 23.34 -11.94
C SER A 260 7.09 22.17 -11.81
N GLY A 261 7.06 21.45 -10.68
CA GLY A 261 8.06 20.45 -10.33
C GLY A 261 9.41 21.04 -9.90
N ASN A 262 9.52 22.38 -9.78
CA ASN A 262 10.78 23.02 -9.45
C ASN A 262 11.18 22.75 -7.99
N LEU A 263 12.47 22.52 -7.77
CA LEU A 263 13.05 22.43 -6.44
C LEU A 263 13.06 23.80 -5.78
N ILE A 264 12.33 23.95 -4.67
CA ILE A 264 12.29 25.18 -3.87
C ILE A 264 13.41 25.19 -2.84
N ARG A 265 13.61 24.05 -2.18
CA ARG A 265 14.58 23.94 -1.08
C ARG A 265 15.12 22.52 -0.95
N SER A 266 16.37 22.41 -0.53
CA SER A 266 17.00 21.16 -0.15
C SER A 266 17.86 21.37 1.09
N ASN A 267 17.65 20.56 2.13
CA ASN A 267 18.39 20.62 3.40
C ASN A 267 18.93 19.23 3.74
N TYR A 268 20.18 19.15 4.08
CA TYR A 268 20.79 17.92 4.60
C TYR A 268 20.34 17.68 6.06
N LEU A 269 19.92 16.46 6.37
CA LEU A 269 19.30 16.13 7.68
C LEU A 269 20.29 15.58 8.70
N LEU A 270 21.46 15.12 8.28
CA LEU A 270 22.47 14.48 9.16
C LEU A 270 23.63 15.42 9.50
N GLY A 271 23.37 16.73 9.51
CA GLY A 271 24.33 17.77 9.90
C GLY A 271 24.33 18.06 11.38
#